data_6aeebc62f9d11be399acb4269f9bff8a
#
_entry.id   6aeebc62f9d11be399acb4269f9bff8a
#
_cell.length_a   1.000
_cell.length_b   1.000
_cell.length_c   1.000
_cell.angle_alpha   90.00
_cell.angle_beta   90.00
_cell.angle_gamma   90.00
#
_symmetry.space_group_name_H-M   'P 1'
#
loop_
_entity.id
_entity.type
_entity.pdbx_description
1 polymer ?
#
loop_
_entity_poly.entity_id
_entity_poly.type
_entity_poly.pdbx_seq_one_letter_code
_entity_poly.pdbx_strand_id
1 'polypeptide(L)'
;MDGVRRNPKKVLDYCGAFRTGAVNLPSKFILDDKFIPDVRNQETINSCVGFAITNIMQILNQVETGKRIRFSPGYVYGRCRDDEDTYEGMVIDLTLEHLIKTGACFEIDFPYNKEMPEIRELVLSRPDLDEKAKPYHIQAYEVYAYAIKQKKYDAVKTALYQFNTPILADMDFPGGSHAVCIIGWNDETEKFKILNSWGEKWGDNGIGDISYDKLSRGYLLVDAENSNKIMPFKDVSKDEWYYKAVQHAYNAGFMNGTSEDTFDPERAVTRAELAQALVNFAKKIDDLRG
;
A
#
# COMPACT_ATOMS: atom_id res chain seq x y z
N MET A 1 22.05 10.90 -4.45
CA MET A 1 20.85 10.25 -4.99
C MET A 1 19.65 10.72 -4.16
N ASP A 2 19.02 11.81 -4.59
CA ASP A 2 17.81 12.32 -3.94
C ASP A 2 16.58 11.91 -4.77
N GLY A 3 16.09 10.70 -4.54
CA GLY A 3 14.95 10.17 -5.30
C GLY A 3 13.57 10.60 -4.79
N VAL A 4 13.48 11.15 -3.58
CA VAL A 4 12.22 11.57 -2.96
C VAL A 4 12.23 13.06 -2.69
N ARG A 5 11.25 13.78 -3.26
CA ARG A 5 10.96 15.16 -2.90
C ARG A 5 9.91 15.22 -1.79
N ARG A 6 10.14 16.05 -0.80
CA ARG A 6 9.17 16.33 0.26
C ARG A 6 8.35 17.56 -0.11
N ASN A 7 7.03 17.42 -0.22
CA ASN A 7 6.15 18.57 -0.39
C ASN A 7 5.97 19.31 0.95
N PRO A 8 6.47 20.55 1.11
CA PRO A 8 6.36 21.27 2.37
C PRO A 8 4.95 21.80 2.66
N LYS A 9 4.00 21.72 1.73
CA LYS A 9 2.73 22.47 1.80
C LYS A 9 1.47 21.66 2.08
N LYS A 10 1.51 20.32 2.13
CA LYS A 10 0.34 19.49 2.46
C LYS A 10 0.71 18.31 3.33
N VAL A 11 0.80 18.53 4.62
CA VAL A 11 0.50 17.46 5.58
C VAL A 11 -1.02 17.47 5.73
N LEU A 12 -1.71 16.75 4.88
CA LEU A 12 -3.10 16.41 5.14
C LEU A 12 -3.05 15.30 6.20
N ASP A 13 -3.22 15.71 7.46
CA ASP A 13 -3.57 14.81 8.54
C ASP A 13 -4.93 14.17 8.24
N TYR A 14 -4.95 13.15 7.39
CA TYR A 14 -6.03 12.19 7.36
C TYR A 14 -5.92 11.25 8.58
N CYS A 15 -5.72 11.85 9.75
CA CYS A 15 -5.72 11.18 11.05
C CYS A 15 -7.15 10.85 11.49
N GLY A 16 -7.97 10.27 10.67
CA GLY A 16 -9.37 10.10 11.05
C GLY A 16 -10.00 8.73 10.84
N ALA A 17 -9.59 8.00 9.82
CA ALA A 17 -10.33 6.81 9.41
C ALA A 17 -9.82 5.49 10.01
N PHE A 18 -8.55 5.41 10.39
CA PHE A 18 -7.92 4.18 10.87
C PHE A 18 -7.16 4.37 12.18
N ARG A 19 -7.78 5.01 13.17
CA ARG A 19 -7.26 4.94 14.54
C ARG A 19 -7.32 3.49 14.99
N THR A 20 -6.19 2.83 14.90
CA THR A 20 -5.98 1.50 15.43
C THR A 20 -6.08 1.58 16.95
N GLY A 21 -7.05 0.86 17.53
CA GLY A 21 -7.06 0.57 18.97
C GLY A 21 -5.73 -0.07 19.37
N ALA A 22 -5.41 -0.08 20.64
CA ALA A 22 -4.19 -0.69 21.18
C ALA A 22 -4.08 -2.16 20.71
N VAL A 23 -3.29 -2.39 19.66
CA VAL A 23 -2.99 -3.72 19.15
C VAL A 23 -1.77 -4.23 19.89
N ASN A 24 -1.87 -5.42 20.44
CA ASN A 24 -0.72 -6.08 21.02
C ASN A 24 0.20 -6.56 19.89
N LEU A 25 1.15 -5.72 19.49
CA LEU A 25 2.09 -6.04 18.43
C LEU A 25 3.13 -7.06 18.92
N PRO A 26 3.49 -8.07 18.12
CA PRO A 26 4.62 -8.91 18.41
C PRO A 26 5.93 -8.10 18.36
N SER A 27 6.96 -8.50 19.10
CA SER A 27 8.26 -7.83 19.05
C SER A 27 8.98 -7.96 17.70
N LYS A 28 8.55 -8.92 16.87
CA LYS A 28 9.05 -9.16 15.51
C LYS A 28 7.90 -9.53 14.60
N PHE A 29 7.96 -9.03 13.38
CA PHE A 29 7.02 -9.39 12.31
C PHE A 29 7.68 -9.26 10.95
N ILE A 30 7.30 -10.11 10.02
CA ILE A 30 7.64 -9.99 8.61
C ILE A 30 6.43 -10.51 7.80
N LEU A 31 6.14 -9.86 6.68
CA LEU A 31 5.17 -10.37 5.72
C LEU A 31 5.58 -11.75 5.21
N ASP A 32 4.60 -12.61 4.92
CA ASP A 32 4.82 -13.94 4.37
C ASP A 32 5.56 -13.83 3.02
N ASP A 33 6.67 -14.55 2.89
CA ASP A 33 7.56 -14.54 1.73
C ASP A 33 6.83 -14.80 0.41
N LYS A 34 5.73 -15.57 0.45
CA LYS A 34 4.92 -15.82 -0.75
C LYS A 34 4.33 -14.55 -1.37
N PHE A 35 4.18 -13.46 -0.60
CA PHE A 35 3.68 -12.16 -1.09
C PHE A 35 4.80 -11.22 -1.52
N ILE A 36 6.03 -11.45 -1.05
CA ILE A 36 7.17 -10.58 -1.40
C ILE A 36 7.49 -10.76 -2.90
N PRO A 37 7.50 -9.69 -3.69
CA PRO A 37 7.82 -9.76 -5.11
C PRO A 37 9.30 -10.02 -5.34
N ASP A 38 9.63 -10.49 -6.55
CA ASP A 38 11.01 -10.58 -6.99
C ASP A 38 11.67 -9.20 -6.94
N VAL A 39 12.91 -9.16 -6.47
CA VAL A 39 13.66 -7.92 -6.32
C VAL A 39 13.95 -7.31 -7.68
N ARG A 40 13.73 -6.02 -7.79
CA ARG A 40 13.98 -5.24 -9.00
C ARG A 40 15.10 -4.23 -8.79
N ASN A 41 15.67 -3.71 -9.88
CA ASN A 41 16.75 -2.74 -9.84
C ASN A 41 16.38 -1.48 -10.62
N GLN A 42 16.34 -0.33 -9.94
CA GLN A 42 16.11 0.98 -10.55
C GLN A 42 17.36 1.52 -11.29
N GLU A 43 18.51 0.86 -11.09
CA GLU A 43 19.81 1.27 -11.63
C GLU A 43 20.15 2.74 -11.29
N THR A 44 20.46 3.56 -12.30
CA THR A 44 20.88 4.95 -12.12
C THR A 44 19.73 5.96 -12.15
N ILE A 45 18.50 5.53 -12.43
CA ILE A 45 17.34 6.42 -12.53
C ILE A 45 16.74 6.66 -11.14
N ASN A 46 16.40 7.91 -10.81
CA ASN A 46 15.83 8.29 -9.52
C ASN A 46 14.33 7.92 -9.40
N SER A 47 13.98 6.68 -9.73
CA SER A 47 12.63 6.13 -9.82
C SER A 47 12.20 5.30 -8.60
N CYS A 48 12.89 5.43 -7.46
CA CYS A 48 12.63 4.64 -6.24
C CYS A 48 11.15 4.68 -5.80
N VAL A 49 10.49 5.82 -5.91
CA VAL A 49 9.06 5.97 -5.59
C VAL A 49 8.21 5.07 -6.49
N GLY A 50 8.48 5.06 -7.80
CA GLY A 50 7.79 4.21 -8.76
C GLY A 50 7.97 2.72 -8.45
N PHE A 51 9.19 2.29 -8.09
CA PHE A 51 9.47 0.91 -7.70
C PHE A 51 8.78 0.52 -6.40
N ALA A 52 8.88 1.35 -5.36
CA ALA A 52 8.27 1.05 -4.07
C ALA A 52 6.74 0.95 -4.18
N ILE A 53 6.08 1.90 -4.85
CA ILE A 53 4.62 1.86 -5.04
C ILE A 53 4.19 0.65 -5.85
N THR A 54 4.86 0.35 -6.97
CA THR A 54 4.47 -0.79 -7.82
C THR A 54 4.74 -2.13 -7.16
N ASN A 55 5.71 -2.25 -6.25
CA ASN A 55 5.89 -3.42 -5.40
C ASN A 55 4.70 -3.60 -4.45
N ILE A 56 4.25 -2.51 -3.81
CA ILE A 56 3.08 -2.56 -2.91
C ILE A 56 1.82 -2.93 -3.69
N MET A 57 1.57 -2.30 -4.84
CA MET A 57 0.42 -2.65 -5.69
C MET A 57 0.44 -4.12 -6.13
N GLN A 58 1.61 -4.68 -6.44
CA GLN A 58 1.76 -6.10 -6.75
C GLN A 58 1.39 -6.98 -5.55
N ILE A 59 1.84 -6.63 -4.34
CA ILE A 59 1.52 -7.38 -3.12
C ILE A 59 0.03 -7.31 -2.83
N LEU A 60 -0.56 -6.12 -2.87
CA LEU A 60 -1.99 -5.91 -2.69
C LEU A 60 -2.80 -6.76 -3.66
N ASN A 61 -2.50 -6.66 -4.95
CA ASN A 61 -3.18 -7.46 -5.98
C ASN A 61 -3.02 -8.98 -5.75
N GLN A 62 -1.85 -9.44 -5.32
CA GLN A 62 -1.61 -10.86 -5.04
C GLN A 62 -2.38 -11.34 -3.81
N VAL A 63 -2.43 -10.54 -2.74
CA VAL A 63 -3.22 -10.84 -1.53
C VAL A 63 -4.69 -10.99 -1.87
N GLU A 64 -5.19 -10.14 -2.75
CA GLU A 64 -6.61 -10.08 -3.09
C GLU A 64 -7.05 -11.10 -4.13
N THR A 65 -6.27 -11.25 -5.20
CA THR A 65 -6.66 -12.06 -6.36
C THR A 65 -5.95 -13.40 -6.45
N GLY A 66 -4.92 -13.61 -5.63
CA GLY A 66 -4.00 -14.75 -5.74
C GLY A 66 -3.05 -14.66 -6.94
N LYS A 67 -3.14 -13.60 -7.76
CA LYS A 67 -2.35 -13.47 -9.00
C LYS A 67 -1.16 -12.55 -8.79
N ARG A 68 0.03 -13.00 -9.17
CA ARG A 68 1.24 -12.18 -9.23
C ARG A 68 1.26 -11.37 -10.52
N ILE A 69 0.93 -10.10 -10.43
CA ILE A 69 0.94 -9.17 -11.57
C ILE A 69 1.96 -8.07 -11.28
N ARG A 70 2.93 -7.88 -12.19
CA ARG A 70 3.91 -6.81 -12.08
C ARG A 70 3.36 -5.52 -12.69
N PHE A 71 3.33 -4.46 -11.89
CA PHE A 71 3.06 -3.11 -12.36
C PHE A 71 4.34 -2.41 -12.82
N SER A 72 4.21 -1.50 -13.79
CA SER A 72 5.34 -0.80 -14.41
C SER A 72 5.84 0.38 -13.57
N PRO A 73 7.04 0.30 -12.97
CA PRO A 73 7.66 1.47 -12.33
C PRO A 73 8.05 2.54 -13.35
N GLY A 74 8.34 2.14 -14.59
CA GLY A 74 8.65 3.07 -15.67
C GLY A 74 7.46 3.94 -16.06
N TYR A 75 6.25 3.35 -16.13
CA TYR A 75 5.03 4.11 -16.37
C TYR A 75 4.77 5.12 -15.24
N VAL A 76 4.83 4.65 -13.98
CA VAL A 76 4.61 5.52 -12.82
C VAL A 76 5.63 6.66 -12.78
N TYR A 77 6.91 6.36 -13.02
CA TYR A 77 7.95 7.38 -13.08
C TYR A 77 7.70 8.37 -14.23
N GLY A 78 7.42 7.88 -15.43
CA GLY A 78 7.21 8.73 -16.60
C GLY A 78 5.99 9.64 -16.49
N ARG A 79 4.92 9.20 -15.79
CA ARG A 79 3.71 10.01 -15.56
C ARG A 79 3.86 11.02 -14.42
N CYS A 80 4.59 10.66 -13.38
CA CYS A 80 4.56 11.40 -12.11
C CYS A 80 5.87 12.15 -11.81
N ARG A 81 6.89 12.01 -12.65
CA ARG A 81 8.13 12.79 -12.54
C ARG A 81 7.80 14.28 -12.71
N ASP A 82 8.36 15.10 -11.83
CA ASP A 82 8.21 16.54 -11.89
C ASP A 82 9.04 17.15 -13.04
N ASP A 83 8.43 18.04 -13.82
CA ASP A 83 9.05 18.68 -14.99
C ASP A 83 9.77 19.99 -14.67
N GLU A 84 9.41 20.61 -13.55
CA GLU A 84 9.82 22.00 -13.27
C GLU A 84 11.25 22.11 -12.78
N ASP A 85 11.97 20.99 -12.60
CA ASP A 85 13.29 21.01 -11.98
C ASP A 85 14.29 20.05 -12.63
N THR A 86 15.53 20.46 -12.58
CA THR A 86 16.74 19.66 -12.87
C THR A 86 16.86 18.40 -12.00
N TYR A 87 15.94 18.19 -11.06
CA TYR A 87 15.86 17.02 -10.19
C TYR A 87 15.01 15.92 -10.82
N GLU A 88 15.64 14.79 -11.08
CA GLU A 88 15.02 13.61 -11.71
C GLU A 88 14.17 12.76 -10.74
N GLY A 89 13.88 13.25 -9.53
CA GLY A 89 13.13 12.51 -8.51
C GLY A 89 11.61 12.62 -8.63
N MET A 90 10.91 12.04 -7.64
CA MET A 90 9.45 12.04 -7.57
C MET A 90 8.97 12.52 -6.20
N VAL A 91 7.81 13.19 -6.16
CA VAL A 91 7.11 13.54 -4.92
C VAL A 91 6.10 12.45 -4.60
N ILE A 92 6.24 11.77 -3.46
CA ILE A 92 5.37 10.65 -3.08
C ILE A 92 3.89 11.07 -3.07
N ASP A 93 3.55 12.15 -2.37
CA ASP A 93 2.16 12.61 -2.24
C ASP A 93 1.53 12.90 -3.62
N LEU A 94 2.23 13.60 -4.52
CA LEU A 94 1.74 13.89 -5.87
C LEU A 94 1.61 12.62 -6.72
N THR A 95 2.53 11.68 -6.55
CA THR A 95 2.48 10.38 -7.23
C THR A 95 1.25 9.59 -6.78
N LEU A 96 0.99 9.53 -5.47
CA LEU A 96 -0.18 8.83 -4.93
C LEU A 96 -1.49 9.50 -5.37
N GLU A 97 -1.57 10.85 -5.35
CA GLU A 97 -2.72 11.59 -5.88
C GLU A 97 -2.97 11.32 -7.37
N HIS A 98 -1.90 11.16 -8.15
CA HIS A 98 -2.01 10.78 -9.57
C HIS A 98 -2.55 9.36 -9.72
N LEU A 99 -2.00 8.40 -8.97
CA LEU A 99 -2.40 6.99 -9.05
C LEU A 99 -3.82 6.72 -8.56
N ILE A 100 -4.37 7.58 -7.69
CA ILE A 100 -5.79 7.56 -7.35
C ILE A 100 -6.66 7.87 -8.58
N LYS A 101 -6.20 8.72 -9.47
CA LYS A 101 -6.97 9.17 -10.66
C LYS A 101 -6.76 8.27 -11.87
N THR A 102 -5.54 7.81 -12.07
CA THR A 102 -5.11 7.17 -13.33
C THR A 102 -4.69 5.72 -13.18
N GLY A 103 -4.32 5.27 -11.98
CA GLY A 103 -3.80 3.92 -11.77
C GLY A 103 -2.38 3.70 -12.33
N ALA A 104 -2.00 2.42 -12.45
CA ALA A 104 -0.74 1.97 -13.02
C ALA A 104 -0.95 0.81 -14.00
N CYS A 105 -0.29 0.85 -15.16
CA CYS A 105 -0.34 -0.25 -16.12
C CYS A 105 0.62 -1.38 -15.73
N PHE A 106 0.49 -2.53 -16.39
CA PHE A 106 1.38 -3.65 -16.16
C PHE A 106 2.77 -3.42 -16.77
N GLU A 107 3.78 -4.07 -16.17
CA GLU A 107 5.15 -4.00 -16.68
C GLU A 107 5.30 -4.60 -18.09
N ILE A 108 4.46 -5.57 -18.46
CA ILE A 108 4.43 -6.12 -19.82
C ILE A 108 3.98 -5.10 -20.88
N ASP A 109 3.15 -4.13 -20.51
CA ASP A 109 2.69 -3.07 -21.42
C ASP A 109 3.71 -1.95 -21.59
N PHE A 110 4.47 -1.68 -20.53
CA PHE A 110 5.57 -0.71 -20.53
C PHE A 110 6.71 -1.23 -19.65
N PRO A 111 7.62 -2.07 -20.21
CA PRO A 111 8.75 -2.61 -19.48
C PRO A 111 9.70 -1.52 -19.00
N TYR A 112 10.21 -1.66 -17.77
CA TYR A 112 11.26 -0.79 -17.26
C TYR A 112 12.58 -1.10 -17.97
N ASN A 113 13.17 -0.07 -18.57
CA ASN A 113 14.48 -0.18 -19.20
C ASN A 113 15.36 0.99 -18.77
N LYS A 114 16.49 0.70 -18.14
CA LYS A 114 17.50 1.67 -17.70
C LYS A 114 18.13 2.49 -18.83
N GLU A 115 18.08 1.97 -20.05
CA GLU A 115 18.66 2.61 -21.25
C GLU A 115 17.67 3.56 -21.95
N MET A 116 16.46 3.72 -21.41
CA MET A 116 15.49 4.69 -21.92
C MET A 116 15.86 6.09 -21.42
N PRO A 117 16.52 6.94 -22.21
CA PRO A 117 16.95 8.28 -21.76
C PRO A 117 15.74 9.19 -21.51
N GLU A 118 14.57 8.88 -22.04
CA GLU A 118 13.38 9.74 -22.09
C GLU A 118 12.11 8.96 -21.73
N ILE A 119 12.15 8.23 -20.60
CA ILE A 119 10.99 7.43 -20.13
C ILE A 119 9.71 8.27 -20.15
N ARG A 120 9.79 9.54 -19.74
CA ARG A 120 8.65 10.44 -19.70
C ARG A 120 8.04 10.69 -21.07
N GLU A 121 8.84 11.08 -22.06
CA GLU A 121 8.34 11.34 -23.41
C GLU A 121 7.73 10.08 -24.03
N LEU A 122 8.34 8.93 -23.80
CA LEU A 122 7.83 7.64 -24.26
C LEU A 122 6.47 7.34 -23.63
N VAL A 123 6.30 7.54 -22.31
CA VAL A 123 5.03 7.32 -21.63
C VAL A 123 3.98 8.31 -22.12
N LEU A 124 4.33 9.59 -22.26
CA LEU A 124 3.40 10.64 -22.73
C LEU A 124 2.95 10.43 -24.19
N SER A 125 3.78 9.81 -25.01
CA SER A 125 3.43 9.45 -26.40
C SER A 125 2.48 8.25 -26.51
N ARG A 126 2.18 7.57 -25.39
CA ARG A 126 1.41 6.33 -25.32
C ARG A 126 0.13 6.50 -24.47
N PRO A 127 -0.90 7.18 -24.99
CA PRO A 127 -2.17 7.36 -24.26
C PRO A 127 -2.92 6.05 -24.00
N ASP A 128 -2.64 4.99 -24.78
CA ASP A 128 -3.18 3.66 -24.55
C ASP A 128 -2.77 3.06 -23.18
N LEU A 129 -1.64 3.51 -22.63
CA LEU A 129 -1.18 3.06 -21.31
C LEU A 129 -2.09 3.57 -20.19
N ASP A 130 -2.68 4.75 -20.34
CA ASP A 130 -3.61 5.30 -19.34
C ASP A 130 -4.91 4.50 -19.30
N GLU A 131 -5.42 4.08 -20.45
CA GLU A 131 -6.60 3.22 -20.50
C GLU A 131 -6.33 1.84 -19.87
N LYS A 132 -5.11 1.32 -20.04
CA LYS A 132 -4.68 0.07 -19.39
C LYS A 132 -4.43 0.23 -17.90
N ALA A 133 -4.01 1.40 -17.46
CA ALA A 133 -3.74 1.71 -16.05
C ALA A 133 -5.03 1.91 -15.24
N LYS A 134 -6.05 2.49 -15.87
CA LYS A 134 -7.29 2.92 -15.23
C LYS A 134 -8.01 1.88 -14.36
N PRO A 135 -8.04 0.57 -14.69
CA PRO A 135 -8.64 -0.43 -13.80
C PRO A 135 -7.83 -0.70 -12.51
N TYR A 136 -6.58 -0.22 -12.44
CA TYR A 136 -5.63 -0.55 -11.37
C TYR A 136 -5.16 0.71 -10.65
N HIS A 137 -6.09 1.40 -10.03
CA HIS A 137 -5.82 2.62 -9.25
C HIS A 137 -5.90 2.34 -7.74
N ILE A 138 -5.13 3.08 -6.95
CA ILE A 138 -5.30 3.07 -5.50
C ILE A 138 -6.48 3.97 -5.12
N GLN A 139 -7.23 3.60 -4.08
CA GLN A 139 -8.40 4.39 -3.65
C GLN A 139 -8.03 5.58 -2.78
N ALA A 140 -7.14 5.32 -1.84
CA ALA A 140 -6.73 6.28 -0.85
C ALA A 140 -5.34 5.91 -0.31
N TYR A 141 -4.77 6.81 0.45
CA TYR A 141 -3.60 6.51 1.28
C TYR A 141 -3.69 7.25 2.61
N GLU A 142 -3.06 6.68 3.63
CA GLU A 142 -2.90 7.32 4.92
C GLU A 142 -1.42 7.65 5.16
N VAL A 143 -1.15 8.83 5.74
CA VAL A 143 0.22 9.30 5.98
C VAL A 143 0.54 9.24 7.47
N TYR A 144 1.63 8.57 7.82
CA TYR A 144 2.19 8.50 9.17
C TYR A 144 3.40 9.42 9.30
N ALA A 145 3.15 10.69 9.58
CA ALA A 145 4.15 11.77 9.69
C ALA A 145 4.18 12.41 11.09
N TYR A 146 3.99 11.60 12.14
CA TYR A 146 3.95 12.10 13.51
C TYR A 146 5.27 12.73 13.95
N ALA A 147 5.20 13.89 14.63
CA ALA A 147 6.36 14.54 15.22
C ALA A 147 7.00 13.66 16.34
N ILE A 148 6.17 12.90 17.08
CA ILE A 148 6.63 11.96 18.10
C ILE A 148 7.05 10.67 17.40
N LYS A 149 8.37 10.41 17.36
CA LYS A 149 8.97 9.27 16.65
C LYS A 149 8.32 7.92 17.03
N GLN A 150 8.14 7.64 18.32
CA GLN A 150 7.55 6.37 18.78
C GLN A 150 6.13 6.18 18.23
N LYS A 151 5.28 7.21 18.27
CA LYS A 151 3.92 7.12 17.71
C LYS A 151 3.93 6.81 16.21
N LYS A 152 4.90 7.36 15.47
CA LYS A 152 5.08 7.08 14.05
C LYS A 152 5.45 5.62 13.81
N TYR A 153 6.40 5.09 14.58
CA TYR A 153 6.82 3.70 14.45
C TYR A 153 5.69 2.73 14.79
N ASP A 154 4.97 2.98 15.89
CA ASP A 154 3.85 2.17 16.32
C ASP A 154 2.71 2.19 15.30
N ALA A 155 2.40 3.35 14.70
CA ALA A 155 1.39 3.47 13.66
C ALA A 155 1.76 2.67 12.41
N VAL A 156 3.02 2.78 11.95
CA VAL A 156 3.52 2.00 10.80
C VAL A 156 3.48 0.50 11.07
N LYS A 157 3.95 0.06 12.23
CA LYS A 157 3.90 -1.36 12.63
C LYS A 157 2.46 -1.88 12.73
N THR A 158 1.60 -1.08 13.34
CA THR A 158 0.18 -1.43 13.49
C THR A 158 -0.50 -1.58 12.13
N ALA A 159 -0.28 -0.64 11.22
CA ALA A 159 -0.85 -0.70 9.88
C ALA A 159 -0.34 -1.92 9.11
N LEU A 160 0.97 -2.14 9.09
CA LEU A 160 1.56 -3.31 8.44
C LEU A 160 0.98 -4.63 8.99
N TYR A 161 0.84 -4.73 10.31
CA TYR A 161 0.36 -5.96 10.97
C TYR A 161 -1.14 -6.20 10.75
N GLN A 162 -1.96 -5.16 10.95
CA GLN A 162 -3.42 -5.29 10.87
C GLN A 162 -3.92 -5.52 9.45
N PHE A 163 -3.32 -4.82 8.48
CA PHE A 163 -3.74 -4.90 7.09
C PHE A 163 -2.95 -5.93 6.29
N ASN A 164 -1.90 -6.53 6.88
CA ASN A 164 -0.98 -7.44 6.19
C ASN A 164 -0.48 -6.84 4.85
N THR A 165 -0.22 -5.53 4.87
CA THR A 165 0.09 -4.72 3.70
C THR A 165 1.39 -3.97 3.92
N PRO A 166 2.35 -3.98 2.97
CA PRO A 166 3.58 -3.22 3.10
C PRO A 166 3.31 -1.72 3.24
N ILE A 167 4.20 -1.03 3.94
CA ILE A 167 4.13 0.42 4.08
C ILE A 167 5.15 1.05 3.13
N LEU A 168 4.70 1.96 2.27
CA LEU A 168 5.59 2.83 1.51
C LEU A 168 6.28 3.77 2.50
N ALA A 169 7.60 3.80 2.47
CA ALA A 169 8.38 4.59 3.41
C ALA A 169 9.31 5.56 2.69
N ASP A 170 9.27 6.82 3.13
CA ASP A 170 10.30 7.81 2.88
C ASP A 170 11.34 7.70 3.99
N MET A 171 12.55 7.30 3.65
CA MET A 171 13.63 7.03 4.59
C MET A 171 14.88 7.83 4.26
N ASP A 172 15.61 8.23 5.30
CA ASP A 172 16.90 8.91 5.18
C ASP A 172 18.03 7.88 4.96
N PHE A 173 18.58 7.89 3.76
CA PHE A 173 19.74 7.09 3.37
C PHE A 173 21.00 7.95 3.24
N PRO A 174 22.20 7.35 3.29
CA PRO A 174 23.41 8.06 2.87
C PRO A 174 23.27 8.55 1.43
N GLY A 175 23.28 9.86 1.24
CA GLY A 175 23.12 10.51 -0.09
C GLY A 175 21.71 11.03 -0.36
N GLY A 176 20.78 10.97 0.60
CA GLY A 176 19.48 11.64 0.49
C GLY A 176 18.27 10.80 0.85
N SER A 177 17.10 11.26 0.49
CA SER A 177 15.83 10.58 0.76
C SER A 177 15.57 9.47 -0.26
N HIS A 178 15.07 8.32 0.20
CA HIS A 178 14.84 7.14 -0.62
C HIS A 178 13.52 6.46 -0.26
N ALA A 179 12.77 6.04 -1.28
CA ALA A 179 11.52 5.33 -1.12
C ALA A 179 11.74 3.82 -1.14
N VAL A 180 11.20 3.15 -0.14
CA VAL A 180 11.28 1.68 0.04
C VAL A 180 9.94 1.13 0.54
N CYS A 181 9.81 -0.21 0.53
CA CYS A 181 8.68 -0.88 1.15
C CYS A 181 9.10 -1.45 2.51
N ILE A 182 8.46 -1.03 3.60
CA ILE A 182 8.59 -1.71 4.89
C ILE A 182 7.73 -2.98 4.83
N ILE A 183 8.37 -4.12 5.05
CA ILE A 183 7.76 -5.46 5.01
C ILE A 183 7.82 -6.18 6.37
N GLY A 184 8.42 -5.57 7.38
CA GLY A 184 8.55 -6.14 8.71
C GLY A 184 9.28 -5.25 9.69
N TRP A 185 9.47 -5.74 10.91
CA TRP A 185 10.23 -5.07 11.95
C TRP A 185 10.81 -6.05 12.97
N ASN A 186 11.77 -5.57 13.74
CA ASN A 186 12.34 -6.24 14.90
C ASN A 186 12.62 -5.19 16.00
N ASP A 187 11.86 -5.24 17.10
CA ASP A 187 12.00 -4.31 18.22
C ASP A 187 13.26 -4.53 19.06
N GLU A 188 13.82 -5.76 19.07
CA GLU A 188 15.08 -6.02 19.77
C GLU A 188 16.27 -5.27 19.15
N THR A 189 16.21 -5.03 17.84
CA THR A 189 17.24 -4.31 17.10
C THR A 189 16.83 -2.90 16.70
N GLU A 190 15.58 -2.51 16.96
CA GLU A 190 14.97 -1.24 16.54
C GLU A 190 15.10 -0.97 15.04
N LYS A 191 14.84 -2.02 14.22
CA LYS A 191 14.97 -1.95 12.77
C LYS A 191 13.70 -2.38 12.05
N PHE A 192 13.39 -1.66 10.98
CA PHE A 192 12.47 -2.12 9.95
C PHE A 192 13.18 -3.06 8.98
N LYS A 193 12.45 -4.09 8.55
CA LYS A 193 12.83 -4.93 7.42
C LYS A 193 12.24 -4.28 6.16
N ILE A 194 13.08 -4.01 5.17
CA ILE A 194 12.67 -3.32 3.94
C ILE A 194 12.97 -4.14 2.69
N LEU A 195 12.09 -4.03 1.70
CA LEU A 195 12.34 -4.41 0.31
C LEU A 195 12.80 -3.18 -0.46
N ASN A 196 13.99 -3.24 -1.02
CA ASN A 196 14.64 -2.14 -1.75
C ASN A 196 14.57 -2.36 -3.27
N SER A 197 14.93 -1.32 -4.03
CA SER A 197 14.98 -1.31 -5.50
C SER A 197 16.39 -1.20 -6.07
N TRP A 198 17.40 -1.76 -5.38
CA TRP A 198 18.81 -1.73 -5.81
C TRP A 198 19.34 -3.10 -6.25
N GLY A 199 18.40 -4.01 -6.63
CA GLY A 199 18.73 -5.34 -7.10
C GLY A 199 19.13 -6.32 -6.00
N GLU A 200 19.29 -7.58 -6.38
CA GLU A 200 19.57 -8.70 -5.47
C GLU A 200 20.94 -8.61 -4.77
N LYS A 201 21.88 -7.86 -5.32
CA LYS A 201 23.21 -7.69 -4.72
C LYS A 201 23.21 -6.77 -3.50
N TRP A 202 22.15 -6.03 -3.26
CA TRP A 202 22.00 -5.19 -2.09
C TRP A 202 21.37 -6.00 -0.94
N GLY A 203 21.95 -5.89 0.27
CA GLY A 203 21.45 -6.59 1.44
C GLY A 203 21.43 -8.12 1.29
N ASP A 204 20.38 -8.74 1.76
CA ASP A 204 20.09 -10.16 1.54
C ASP A 204 19.03 -10.28 0.44
N ASN A 205 19.48 -10.53 -0.80
CA ASN A 205 18.62 -10.59 -1.98
C ASN A 205 17.65 -9.38 -2.10
N GLY A 206 18.19 -8.16 -1.96
CA GLY A 206 17.42 -6.92 -2.07
C GLY A 206 16.59 -6.55 -0.84
N ILE A 207 16.65 -7.36 0.20
CA ILE A 207 16.01 -7.10 1.50
C ILE A 207 17.09 -6.69 2.50
N GLY A 208 16.78 -5.73 3.36
CA GLY A 208 17.71 -5.25 4.35
C GLY A 208 17.05 -4.72 5.61
N ASP A 209 17.88 -4.40 6.58
CA ASP A 209 17.45 -3.85 7.87
C ASP A 209 17.86 -2.38 7.97
N ILE A 210 16.89 -1.52 8.30
CA ILE A 210 17.10 -0.09 8.48
C ILE A 210 16.59 0.36 9.83
N SER A 211 17.39 1.15 10.55
CA SER A 211 17.02 1.67 11.88
C SER A 211 15.74 2.51 11.81
N TYR A 212 14.89 2.43 12.84
CA TYR A 212 13.62 3.17 12.95
C TYR A 212 13.79 4.68 12.80
N ASP A 213 14.91 5.22 13.31
CA ASP A 213 15.18 6.66 13.28
C ASP A 213 15.36 7.24 11.87
N LYS A 214 15.59 6.37 10.88
CA LYS A 214 15.69 6.74 9.46
C LYS A 214 14.35 6.98 8.81
N LEU A 215 13.25 6.57 9.43
CA LEU A 215 11.91 6.77 8.88
C LEU A 215 11.50 8.24 8.99
N SER A 216 11.33 8.91 7.86
CA SER A 216 10.76 10.24 7.76
C SER A 216 9.24 10.19 7.75
N ARG A 217 8.65 9.43 6.83
CA ARG A 217 7.20 9.25 6.67
C ARG A 217 6.89 7.82 6.27
N GLY A 218 5.75 7.31 6.73
CA GLY A 218 5.15 6.07 6.24
C GLY A 218 3.84 6.36 5.53
N TYR A 219 3.47 5.54 4.54
CA TYR A 219 2.24 5.65 3.79
C TYR A 219 1.61 4.27 3.66
N LEU A 220 0.39 4.13 4.14
CA LEU A 220 -0.45 2.97 3.87
C LEU A 220 -1.25 3.23 2.61
N LEU A 221 -1.08 2.39 1.60
CA LEU A 221 -1.87 2.42 0.38
C LEU A 221 -3.12 1.55 0.56
N VAL A 222 -4.26 2.09 0.19
CA VAL A 222 -5.55 1.39 0.21
C VAL A 222 -6.02 1.23 -1.22
N ASP A 223 -6.24 -0.01 -1.65
CA ASP A 223 -6.79 -0.30 -2.96
C ASP A 223 -8.32 -0.22 -2.93
N ALA A 224 -8.91 0.34 -4.00
CA ALA A 224 -10.31 0.72 -3.99
C ALA A 224 -11.29 -0.36 -4.35
N GLU A 225 -10.95 -1.13 -5.32
CA GLU A 225 -11.89 -2.12 -5.85
C GLU A 225 -11.54 -3.52 -5.44
N ASN A 226 -10.34 -3.69 -4.95
CA ASN A 226 -9.80 -4.94 -4.52
C ASN A 226 -9.63 -5.02 -2.99
N SER A 227 -10.18 -4.12 -2.19
CA SER A 227 -10.49 -4.39 -0.78
C SER A 227 -11.52 -5.54 -0.68
N ASN A 228 -11.66 -6.25 -1.75
CA ASN A 228 -12.22 -7.57 -1.86
C ASN A 228 -11.24 -8.57 -1.20
N LYS A 229 -11.23 -8.64 0.14
CA LYS A 229 -11.31 -9.99 0.66
C LYS A 229 -12.38 -10.62 -0.20
N ILE A 230 -11.99 -11.59 -1.05
CA ILE A 230 -12.97 -12.34 -1.82
C ILE A 230 -13.98 -12.78 -0.78
N MET A 231 -15.16 -12.15 -0.83
CA MET A 231 -16.21 -12.61 0.05
C MET A 231 -16.39 -14.08 -0.30
N PRO A 232 -16.26 -14.99 0.66
CA PRO A 232 -16.36 -16.42 0.36
C PRO A 232 -17.79 -16.79 -0.07
N PHE A 233 -18.70 -15.83 0.01
CA PHE A 233 -20.14 -16.03 -0.14
C PHE A 233 -20.56 -16.15 -1.58
N LYS A 234 -21.01 -17.34 -1.97
CA LYS A 234 -21.47 -17.65 -3.33
C LYS A 234 -22.85 -17.04 -3.64
N ASP A 235 -23.60 -16.71 -2.62
CA ASP A 235 -24.96 -16.17 -2.68
C ASP A 235 -25.02 -14.63 -2.65
N VAL A 236 -23.86 -13.95 -2.68
CA VAL A 236 -23.77 -12.49 -2.75
C VAL A 236 -23.19 -12.07 -4.10
N SER A 237 -24.09 -11.85 -5.09
CA SER A 237 -23.69 -11.40 -6.42
C SER A 237 -23.23 -9.95 -6.41
N LYS A 238 -22.24 -9.64 -7.29
CA LYS A 238 -21.71 -8.27 -7.45
C LYS A 238 -22.74 -7.27 -7.98
N ASP A 239 -23.77 -7.75 -8.66
CA ASP A 239 -24.83 -6.95 -9.26
C ASP A 239 -25.94 -6.58 -8.27
N GLU A 240 -25.92 -7.14 -7.07
CA GLU A 240 -26.94 -6.90 -6.06
C GLU A 240 -26.70 -5.59 -5.28
N TRP A 241 -27.77 -4.89 -4.98
CA TRP A 241 -27.73 -3.60 -4.29
C TRP A 241 -27.05 -3.67 -2.91
N TYR A 242 -27.10 -4.80 -2.23
CA TYR A 242 -26.51 -5.03 -0.91
C TYR A 242 -25.04 -5.49 -0.98
N TYR A 243 -24.48 -5.80 -2.18
CA TYR A 243 -23.15 -6.33 -2.33
C TYR A 243 -22.08 -5.55 -1.56
N LYS A 244 -22.03 -4.23 -1.79
CA LYS A 244 -21.04 -3.34 -1.14
C LYS A 244 -21.24 -3.27 0.38
N ALA A 245 -22.48 -3.31 0.85
CA ALA A 245 -22.81 -3.27 2.28
C ALA A 245 -22.37 -4.57 2.98
N VAL A 246 -22.65 -5.73 2.38
CA VAL A 246 -22.21 -7.04 2.89
C VAL A 246 -20.69 -7.15 2.90
N GLN A 247 -20.05 -6.76 1.81
CA GLN A 247 -18.60 -6.75 1.70
C GLN A 247 -17.96 -5.87 2.78
N HIS A 248 -18.48 -4.69 2.99
CA HIS A 248 -17.98 -3.78 4.02
C HIS A 248 -18.17 -4.34 5.44
N ALA A 249 -19.36 -4.86 5.74
CA ALA A 249 -19.66 -5.45 7.04
C ALA A 249 -18.80 -6.68 7.35
N TYR A 250 -18.56 -7.54 6.36
CA TYR A 250 -17.68 -8.70 6.46
C TYR A 250 -16.21 -8.31 6.65
N ASN A 251 -15.70 -7.41 5.80
CA ASN A 251 -14.31 -6.97 5.87
C ASN A 251 -13.98 -6.24 7.18
N ALA A 252 -14.93 -5.46 7.70
CA ALA A 252 -14.81 -4.78 8.97
C ALA A 252 -14.99 -5.72 10.19
N GLY A 253 -15.39 -6.97 9.96
CA GLY A 253 -15.67 -7.94 11.03
C GLY A 253 -16.94 -7.65 11.81
N PHE A 254 -17.87 -6.87 11.25
CA PHE A 254 -19.15 -6.59 11.88
C PHE A 254 -20.13 -7.77 11.77
N MET A 255 -20.11 -8.41 10.61
CA MET A 255 -20.94 -9.58 10.32
C MET A 255 -20.11 -10.68 9.66
N ASN A 256 -20.48 -11.92 9.94
CA ASN A 256 -19.93 -13.11 9.27
C ASN A 256 -21.04 -13.75 8.43
N GLY A 257 -20.66 -14.71 7.58
CA GLY A 257 -21.61 -15.56 6.89
C GLY A 257 -22.38 -16.48 7.85
N THR A 258 -23.45 -17.04 7.35
CA THR A 258 -24.20 -18.12 8.03
C THR A 258 -23.48 -19.45 7.91
N SER A 259 -22.59 -19.59 6.92
CA SER A 259 -21.61 -20.65 6.74
C SER A 259 -20.29 -20.12 6.19
N GLU A 260 -19.34 -21.00 5.88
CA GLU A 260 -18.04 -20.61 5.29
C GLU A 260 -18.19 -19.95 3.90
N ASP A 261 -19.24 -20.28 3.15
CA ASP A 261 -19.44 -19.83 1.76
C ASP A 261 -20.84 -19.23 1.49
N THR A 262 -21.61 -18.96 2.52
CA THR A 262 -23.00 -18.45 2.44
C THR A 262 -23.22 -17.31 3.42
N PHE A 263 -23.82 -16.22 2.98
CA PHE A 263 -24.17 -15.06 3.81
C PHE A 263 -25.65 -15.02 4.17
N ASP A 264 -26.51 -15.53 3.29
CA ASP A 264 -27.99 -15.48 3.36
C ASP A 264 -28.52 -14.03 3.47
N PRO A 265 -28.26 -13.17 2.47
CA PRO A 265 -28.51 -11.72 2.58
C PRO A 265 -29.98 -11.37 2.78
N GLU A 266 -30.90 -12.23 2.37
CA GLU A 266 -32.35 -12.02 2.51
C GLU A 266 -32.96 -12.74 3.72
N ARG A 267 -32.17 -13.49 4.47
CA ARG A 267 -32.60 -14.16 5.68
C ARG A 267 -32.94 -13.17 6.80
N ALA A 268 -34.01 -13.41 7.54
CA ALA A 268 -34.30 -12.61 8.70
C ALA A 268 -33.18 -12.73 9.76
N VAL A 269 -32.64 -11.60 10.20
CA VAL A 269 -31.67 -11.54 11.27
C VAL A 269 -32.33 -11.75 12.62
N THR A 270 -31.77 -12.60 13.46
CA THR A 270 -32.24 -12.75 14.81
C THR A 270 -31.83 -11.56 15.69
N ARG A 271 -32.58 -11.30 16.78
CA ARG A 271 -32.18 -10.24 17.74
C ARG A 271 -30.80 -10.49 18.34
N ALA A 272 -30.39 -11.75 18.52
CA ALA A 272 -29.09 -12.12 19.05
C ALA A 272 -27.95 -11.78 18.01
N GLU A 273 -28.15 -12.11 16.75
CA GLU A 273 -27.19 -11.76 15.67
C GLU A 273 -27.06 -10.26 15.50
N LEU A 274 -28.17 -9.53 15.53
CA LEU A 274 -28.13 -8.07 15.49
C LEU A 274 -27.37 -7.48 16.69
N ALA A 275 -27.64 -8.00 17.89
CA ALA A 275 -26.94 -7.57 19.09
C ALA A 275 -25.44 -7.84 18.99
N GLN A 276 -25.01 -8.99 18.45
CA GLN A 276 -23.63 -9.31 18.27
C GLN A 276 -22.95 -8.39 17.20
N ALA A 277 -23.65 -8.10 16.11
CA ALA A 277 -23.15 -7.18 15.08
C ALA A 277 -22.94 -5.76 15.65
N LEU A 278 -23.89 -5.28 16.48
CA LEU A 278 -23.80 -3.99 17.18
C LEU A 278 -22.65 -3.96 18.20
N VAL A 279 -22.43 -5.07 18.93
CA VAL A 279 -21.28 -5.19 19.86
C VAL A 279 -19.95 -5.15 19.08
N ASN A 280 -19.85 -5.86 17.95
CA ASN A 280 -18.64 -5.82 17.11
C ASN A 280 -18.38 -4.41 16.58
N PHE A 281 -19.44 -3.72 16.15
CA PHE A 281 -19.37 -2.32 15.71
C PHE A 281 -18.95 -1.38 16.86
N ALA A 282 -19.55 -1.52 18.05
CA ALA A 282 -19.19 -0.70 19.21
C ALA A 282 -17.74 -0.92 19.65
N LYS A 283 -17.29 -2.18 19.72
CA LYS A 283 -15.87 -2.49 20.00
C LYS A 283 -14.95 -1.81 19.00
N LYS A 284 -15.28 -1.86 17.71
CA LYS A 284 -14.49 -1.19 16.68
C LYS A 284 -14.46 0.33 16.86
N ILE A 285 -15.57 0.94 17.31
CA ILE A 285 -15.62 2.37 17.63
C ILE A 285 -14.80 2.67 18.89
N ASP A 286 -14.88 1.85 19.92
CA ASP A 286 -14.11 2.02 21.16
C ASP A 286 -12.61 1.86 20.87
N ASP A 287 -12.22 0.88 20.07
CA ASP A 287 -10.86 0.73 19.54
C ASP A 287 -10.39 1.95 18.73
N LEU A 288 -11.32 2.69 18.12
CA LEU A 288 -11.02 3.92 17.39
C LEU A 288 -10.92 5.15 18.31
N ARG A 289 -11.43 5.07 19.56
CA ARG A 289 -11.47 6.18 20.53
C ARG A 289 -10.39 6.08 21.61
N GLY A 290 -9.81 4.90 21.83
CA GLY A 290 -8.72 4.62 22.78
C GLY A 290 -7.36 4.83 22.17
#